data_962463f416e506201dbbf6b406b05559
#
_entry.id   962463f416e506201dbbf6b406b05559
#
_cell.length_a   1.000
_cell.length_b   1.000
_cell.length_c   1.000
_cell.angle_alpha   90.00
_cell.angle_beta   90.00
_cell.angle_gamma   90.00
#
_symmetry.space_group_name_H-M   'P 1'
#
loop_
_entity.id
_entity.type
_entity.pdbx_description
1 polymer ?
#
loop_
_entity_poly.entity_id
_entity_poly.type
_entity_poly.pdbx_seq_one_letter_code
_entity_poly.pdbx_strand_id
1 'polypeptide(L)'
;MKIYRTFLTPQPEEIIAACAAGHSVCVPPNMLDFATGDVASFAGYPTGNHHQLVKASEARLAAQQGARLIIAVPSIISGAMPGTTSTGIHEPLMAEIVLLREAVPHPTTLAIMIDTQKFDDAQALALATVAKTSGADAICTGVTESRPHSHPVLASVLPVIAIG
;
A
#
# COMPACT_ATOMS: atom_id res chain seq x y z
N MET A 1 3.87 -14.98 -2.29
CA MET A 1 3.92 -13.62 -1.70
C MET A 1 5.21 -12.96 -2.16
N LYS A 2 5.13 -11.75 -2.69
CA LYS A 2 6.29 -10.95 -3.10
C LYS A 2 6.71 -10.04 -1.94
N ILE A 3 8.02 -9.94 -1.70
CA ILE A 3 8.58 -9.12 -0.62
C ILE A 3 9.44 -8.04 -1.24
N TYR A 4 9.21 -6.79 -0.83
CA TYR A 4 10.03 -5.65 -1.18
C TYR A 4 10.95 -5.29 -0.02
N ARG A 5 12.23 -5.12 -0.30
CA ARG A 5 13.18 -4.57 0.66
C ARG A 5 12.85 -3.09 0.89
N THR A 6 12.51 -2.74 2.11
CA THR A 6 11.96 -1.41 2.42
C THR A 6 13.03 -0.51 3.02
N PHE A 7 13.08 0.70 2.50
CA PHE A 7 13.96 1.76 2.97
C PHE A 7 13.10 2.95 3.42
N LEU A 8 13.08 3.26 4.70
CA LEU A 8 12.27 4.35 5.25
C LEU A 8 13.07 5.64 5.46
N THR A 9 14.33 5.51 5.83
CA THR A 9 15.27 6.61 6.01
C THR A 9 16.60 6.29 5.33
N PRO A 10 16.57 5.99 4.02
CA PRO A 10 17.76 5.49 3.33
C PRO A 10 18.76 6.59 3.02
N GLN A 11 20.01 6.14 2.85
CA GLN A 11 20.98 6.89 2.03
C GLN A 11 20.84 6.43 0.57
N PRO A 12 21.04 7.32 -0.42
CA PRO A 12 20.93 6.95 -1.84
C PRO A 12 21.77 5.74 -2.23
N GLU A 13 22.98 5.62 -1.67
CA GLU A 13 23.91 4.54 -1.96
C GLU A 13 23.35 3.16 -1.57
N GLU A 14 22.57 3.08 -0.51
CA GLU A 14 21.94 1.83 -0.05
C GLU A 14 20.88 1.35 -1.04
N ILE A 15 20.08 2.29 -1.59
CA ILE A 15 19.07 2.00 -2.61
C ILE A 15 19.74 1.52 -3.89
N ILE A 16 20.74 2.26 -4.36
CA ILE A 16 21.51 1.94 -5.57
C ILE A 16 22.13 0.54 -5.46
N ALA A 17 22.77 0.25 -4.32
CA ALA A 17 23.37 -1.06 -4.08
C ALA A 17 22.33 -2.20 -4.07
N ALA A 18 21.17 -1.98 -3.45
CA ALA A 18 20.11 -2.98 -3.44
C ALA A 18 19.54 -3.24 -4.84
N CYS A 19 19.34 -2.20 -5.63
CA CYS A 19 18.90 -2.33 -7.03
C CYS A 19 19.92 -3.06 -7.89
N ALA A 20 21.21 -2.73 -7.74
CA ALA A 20 22.30 -3.40 -8.44
C ALA A 20 22.42 -4.89 -8.08
N ALA A 21 22.05 -5.26 -6.86
CA ALA A 21 21.95 -6.65 -6.41
C ALA A 21 20.67 -7.37 -6.89
N GLY A 22 19.80 -6.73 -7.64
CA GLY A 22 18.58 -7.31 -8.19
C GLY A 22 17.41 -7.40 -7.22
N HIS A 23 17.46 -6.66 -6.11
CA HIS A 23 16.34 -6.65 -5.17
C HIS A 23 15.17 -5.79 -5.69
N SER A 24 13.94 -6.25 -5.42
CA SER A 24 12.77 -5.39 -5.45
C SER A 24 12.82 -4.46 -4.24
N VAL A 25 12.71 -3.16 -4.46
CA VAL A 25 12.86 -2.15 -3.41
C VAL A 25 11.60 -1.35 -3.21
N CYS A 26 11.31 -0.97 -1.96
CA CYS A 26 10.29 0.00 -1.62
C CYS A 26 10.94 1.21 -0.97
N VAL A 27 10.77 2.37 -1.59
CA VAL A 27 11.45 3.60 -1.20
C VAL A 27 10.46 4.75 -0.99
N PRO A 28 10.79 5.73 -0.14
CA PRO A 28 10.00 6.96 -0.03
C PRO A 28 9.91 7.68 -1.38
N PRO A 29 8.83 8.44 -1.65
CA PRO A 29 8.65 9.13 -2.93
C PRO A 29 9.82 10.03 -3.35
N ASN A 30 10.44 10.71 -2.38
CA ASN A 30 11.59 11.60 -2.63
C ASN A 30 12.91 10.87 -2.96
N MET A 31 12.92 9.54 -2.91
CA MET A 31 14.10 8.70 -3.19
C MET A 31 13.95 7.89 -4.49
N LEU A 32 12.87 8.09 -5.23
CA LEU A 32 12.60 7.33 -6.47
C LEU A 32 13.67 7.52 -7.54
N ASP A 33 14.29 8.68 -7.61
CA ASP A 33 15.34 8.96 -8.59
C ASP A 33 16.60 8.08 -8.42
N PHE A 34 16.78 7.48 -7.24
CA PHE A 34 17.90 6.60 -6.95
C PHE A 34 17.58 5.11 -7.12
N ALA A 35 16.30 4.80 -7.39
CA ALA A 35 15.82 3.42 -7.49
C ALA A 35 15.61 3.02 -8.95
N THR A 36 15.98 1.79 -9.29
CA THR A 36 15.82 1.23 -10.63
C THR A 36 15.26 -0.19 -10.58
N GLY A 37 14.61 -0.63 -11.67
CA GLY A 37 14.11 -1.98 -11.78
C GLY A 37 12.68 -2.12 -11.24
N ASP A 38 12.49 -3.01 -10.27
CA ASP A 38 11.20 -3.27 -9.66
C ASP A 38 11.02 -2.45 -8.39
N VAL A 39 10.46 -1.27 -8.55
CA VAL A 39 10.38 -0.25 -7.52
C VAL A 39 8.94 -0.07 -7.04
N ALA A 40 8.76 -0.10 -5.74
CA ALA A 40 7.54 0.32 -5.06
C ALA A 40 7.76 1.66 -4.34
N SER A 41 6.68 2.41 -4.14
CA SER A 41 6.68 3.60 -3.30
C SER A 41 5.37 3.73 -2.53
N PHE A 42 5.34 4.65 -1.59
CA PHE A 42 4.19 4.86 -0.71
C PHE A 42 3.31 6.04 -1.14
N ALA A 43 2.05 5.98 -0.71
CA ALA A 43 1.16 7.13 -0.66
C ALA A 43 0.45 7.19 0.70
N GLY A 44 0.61 8.29 1.42
CA GLY A 44 0.01 8.50 2.74
C GLY A 44 0.70 7.78 3.90
N TYR A 45 1.88 7.23 3.69
CA TYR A 45 2.64 6.53 4.73
C TYR A 45 3.18 7.52 5.79
N PRO A 46 3.25 7.14 7.09
CA PRO A 46 2.86 5.83 7.64
C PRO A 46 1.41 5.75 8.13
N THR A 47 0.74 6.87 8.37
CA THR A 47 -0.51 6.92 9.14
C THR A 47 -1.78 6.84 8.30
N GLY A 48 -1.71 7.18 7.03
CA GLY A 48 -2.89 7.35 6.18
C GLY A 48 -3.71 8.61 6.46
N ASN A 49 -3.32 9.42 7.44
CA ASN A 49 -4.09 10.59 7.90
C ASN A 49 -3.94 11.84 7.04
N HIS A 50 -3.48 11.68 5.82
CA HIS A 50 -3.44 12.76 4.84
C HIS A 50 -4.78 12.88 4.12
N HIS A 51 -5.10 14.09 3.67
CA HIS A 51 -6.26 14.29 2.80
C HIS A 51 -6.15 13.40 1.55
N GLN A 52 -7.24 12.81 1.14
CA GLN A 52 -7.26 11.85 0.01
C GLN A 52 -6.66 12.42 -1.29
N LEU A 53 -6.86 13.72 -1.58
CA LEU A 53 -6.26 14.37 -2.74
C LEU A 53 -4.74 14.49 -2.63
N VAL A 54 -4.20 14.67 -1.43
CA VAL A 54 -2.74 14.69 -1.20
C VAL A 54 -2.16 13.31 -1.46
N LYS A 55 -2.80 12.25 -0.95
CA LYS A 55 -2.38 10.86 -1.21
C LYS A 55 -2.47 10.50 -2.69
N ALA A 56 -3.53 10.91 -3.36
CA ALA A 56 -3.69 10.69 -4.81
C ALA A 56 -2.61 11.42 -5.61
N SER A 57 -2.25 12.65 -5.23
CA SER A 57 -1.16 13.40 -5.87
C SER A 57 0.19 12.75 -5.64
N GLU A 58 0.48 12.29 -4.42
CA GLU A 58 1.71 11.56 -4.09
C GLU A 58 1.80 10.26 -4.89
N ALA A 59 0.72 9.48 -4.93
CA ALA A 59 0.64 8.25 -5.71
C ALA A 59 0.89 8.48 -7.21
N ARG A 60 0.28 9.52 -7.77
CA ARG A 60 0.42 9.89 -9.19
C ARG A 60 1.86 10.27 -9.51
N LEU A 61 2.47 11.14 -8.70
CA LEU A 61 3.83 11.56 -8.90
C LEU A 61 4.81 10.40 -8.81
N ALA A 62 4.64 9.52 -7.83
CA ALA A 62 5.47 8.33 -7.67
C ALA A 62 5.35 7.39 -8.90
N ALA A 63 4.15 7.18 -9.41
CA ALA A 63 3.94 6.39 -10.63
C ALA A 63 4.60 7.04 -11.86
N GLN A 64 4.51 8.37 -12.00
CA GLN A 64 5.16 9.11 -13.08
C GLN A 64 6.69 9.08 -13.00
N GLN A 65 7.24 8.99 -11.79
CA GLN A 65 8.69 8.83 -11.54
C GLN A 65 9.17 7.39 -11.71
N GLY A 66 8.31 6.45 -12.11
CA GLY A 66 8.70 5.09 -12.47
C GLY A 66 8.44 4.02 -11.42
N ALA A 67 7.76 4.32 -10.33
CA ALA A 67 7.29 3.29 -9.41
C ALA A 67 6.30 2.35 -10.14
N ARG A 68 6.54 1.06 -10.04
CA ARG A 68 5.68 0.02 -10.63
C ARG A 68 4.58 -0.46 -9.70
N LEU A 69 4.76 -0.21 -8.41
CA LEU A 69 3.81 -0.51 -7.36
C LEU A 69 3.67 0.72 -6.47
N ILE A 70 2.45 1.16 -6.25
CA ILE A 70 2.11 2.14 -5.24
C ILE A 70 1.43 1.44 -4.07
N ILE A 71 1.95 1.62 -2.87
CA ILE A 71 1.39 1.12 -1.63
C ILE A 71 0.71 2.29 -0.93
N ALA A 72 -0.61 2.33 -1.01
CA ALA A 72 -1.40 3.39 -0.39
C ALA A 72 -1.85 2.98 1.00
N VAL A 73 -1.66 3.90 1.95
CA VAL A 73 -2.15 3.75 3.33
C VAL A 73 -3.49 4.45 3.44
N PRO A 74 -4.60 3.70 3.61
CA PRO A 74 -5.93 4.28 3.66
C PRO A 74 -6.19 5.01 4.98
N SER A 75 -7.13 5.97 4.94
CA SER A 75 -7.62 6.66 6.12
C SER A 75 -8.57 5.77 6.91
N ILE A 76 -8.04 4.75 7.56
CA ILE A 76 -8.80 3.88 8.46
C ILE A 76 -8.64 4.43 9.87
N ILE A 77 -9.69 5.04 10.38
CA ILE A 77 -9.69 5.53 11.76
C ILE A 77 -9.76 4.31 12.69
N SER A 78 -8.67 4.05 13.40
CA SER A 78 -8.66 3.05 14.47
C SER A 78 -9.78 3.36 15.47
N GLY A 79 -10.71 2.44 15.67
CA GLY A 79 -11.87 2.61 16.55
C GLY A 79 -13.16 3.04 15.85
N ALA A 80 -13.13 3.42 14.58
CA ALA A 80 -14.34 3.67 13.81
C ALA A 80 -14.86 2.41 13.08
N MET A 81 -14.35 1.25 13.43
CA MET A 81 -14.97 -0.03 13.12
C MET A 81 -15.70 -0.55 14.36
N PRO A 82 -16.85 0.03 14.71
CA PRO A 82 -17.75 -0.65 15.63
C PRO A 82 -18.22 -1.89 14.90
N GLY A 83 -18.33 -2.96 15.60
CA GLY A 83 -18.77 -4.22 15.05
C GLY A 83 -19.83 -4.05 13.97
N THR A 84 -19.42 -4.16 12.73
CA THR A 84 -20.02 -4.95 11.69
C THR A 84 -21.28 -4.52 10.98
N THR A 85 -21.97 -3.48 11.30
CA THR A 85 -23.26 -3.27 10.62
C THR A 85 -23.41 -1.92 9.92
N SER A 86 -22.42 -1.09 9.90
CA SER A 86 -22.58 0.17 9.22
C SER A 86 -21.96 0.13 7.83
N THR A 87 -22.83 0.11 6.84
CA THR A 87 -22.58 0.53 5.47
C THR A 87 -21.80 1.87 5.37
N GLY A 88 -21.72 2.63 6.44
CA GLY A 88 -21.09 3.95 6.47
C GLY A 88 -19.57 4.01 6.46
N ILE A 89 -18.84 2.91 6.75
CA ILE A 89 -17.36 2.89 6.74
C ILE A 89 -16.82 2.52 5.36
N HIS A 90 -17.56 1.74 4.62
CA HIS A 90 -17.15 1.27 3.31
C HIS A 90 -17.13 2.39 2.26
N GLU A 91 -18.09 3.30 2.30
CA GLU A 91 -18.19 4.37 1.30
C GLU A 91 -16.99 5.33 1.28
N PRO A 92 -16.52 5.88 2.41
CA PRO A 92 -15.33 6.72 2.40
C PRO A 92 -14.07 5.99 1.94
N LEU A 93 -13.91 4.73 2.34
CA LEU A 93 -12.78 3.90 1.91
C LEU A 93 -12.85 3.59 0.41
N MET A 94 -14.04 3.25 -0.09
CA MET A 94 -14.27 3.03 -1.51
C MET A 94 -13.93 4.28 -2.32
N ALA A 95 -14.43 5.44 -1.92
CA ALA A 95 -14.19 6.70 -2.61
C ALA A 95 -12.69 7.05 -2.65
N GLU A 96 -11.99 6.82 -1.54
CA GLU A 96 -10.55 7.03 -1.48
C GLU A 96 -9.78 6.11 -2.42
N ILE A 97 -10.12 4.80 -2.43
CA ILE A 97 -9.43 3.83 -3.29
C ILE A 97 -9.73 4.09 -4.77
N VAL A 98 -10.96 4.44 -5.12
CA VAL A 98 -11.31 4.83 -6.50
C VAL A 98 -10.48 6.04 -6.94
N LEU A 99 -10.37 7.06 -6.10
CA LEU A 99 -9.54 8.24 -6.39
C LEU A 99 -8.06 7.88 -6.57
N LEU A 100 -7.54 7.01 -5.72
CA LEU A 100 -6.17 6.50 -5.83
C LEU A 100 -5.98 5.71 -7.14
N ARG A 101 -6.96 4.87 -7.52
CA ARG A 101 -6.89 4.11 -8.78
C ARG A 101 -6.89 5.01 -10.00
N GLU A 102 -7.69 6.06 -9.98
CA GLU A 102 -7.69 7.07 -11.06
C GLU A 102 -6.34 7.81 -11.16
N ALA A 103 -5.73 8.08 -10.01
CA ALA A 103 -4.41 8.73 -9.97
C ALA A 103 -3.27 7.80 -10.43
N VAL A 104 -3.43 6.50 -10.27
CA VAL A 104 -2.43 5.45 -10.59
C VAL A 104 -2.98 4.51 -11.66
N PRO A 105 -3.00 4.92 -12.95
CA PRO A 105 -3.55 4.08 -14.00
C PRO A 105 -2.66 2.86 -14.27
N HIS A 106 -3.26 1.80 -14.81
CA HIS A 106 -2.49 0.66 -15.29
C HIS A 106 -1.44 1.09 -16.33
N PRO A 107 -0.27 0.45 -16.40
CA PRO A 107 0.08 -0.83 -15.77
C PRO A 107 0.64 -0.73 -14.33
N THR A 108 0.66 0.45 -13.71
CA THR A 108 1.13 0.57 -12.33
C THR A 108 0.17 -0.13 -11.37
N THR A 109 0.71 -1.01 -10.54
CA THR A 109 -0.04 -1.76 -9.54
C THR A 109 -0.39 -0.87 -8.36
N LEU A 110 -1.63 -0.94 -7.90
CA LEU A 110 -2.09 -0.29 -6.67
C LEU A 110 -2.33 -1.33 -5.59
N ALA A 111 -1.57 -1.26 -4.50
CA ALA A 111 -1.80 -2.06 -3.30
C ALA A 111 -2.34 -1.19 -2.17
N ILE A 112 -3.27 -1.72 -1.41
CA ILE A 112 -3.80 -1.08 -0.21
C ILE A 112 -3.17 -1.72 1.02
N MET A 113 -2.58 -0.90 1.89
CA MET A 113 -1.98 -1.38 3.13
C MET A 113 -3.05 -1.69 4.16
N ILE A 114 -3.03 -2.91 4.70
CA ILE A 114 -3.88 -3.35 5.80
C ILE A 114 -2.98 -3.83 6.94
N ASP A 115 -3.05 -3.15 8.07
CA ASP A 115 -2.34 -3.56 9.29
C ASP A 115 -3.11 -4.70 9.96
N THR A 116 -2.67 -5.92 9.71
CA THR A 116 -3.33 -7.13 10.22
C THR A 116 -3.25 -7.29 11.73
N GLN A 117 -2.47 -6.47 12.43
CA GLN A 117 -2.43 -6.46 13.89
C GLN A 117 -3.59 -5.65 14.51
N LYS A 118 -4.20 -4.77 13.71
CA LYS A 118 -5.29 -3.89 14.17
C LYS A 118 -6.67 -4.43 13.87
N PHE A 119 -6.77 -5.47 13.06
CA PHE A 119 -8.04 -5.99 12.55
C PHE A 119 -8.13 -7.50 12.76
N ASP A 120 -9.30 -7.98 13.15
CA ASP A 120 -9.60 -9.41 13.12
C ASP A 120 -9.79 -9.92 11.67
N ASP A 121 -9.88 -11.24 11.51
CA ASP A 121 -10.00 -11.86 10.20
C ASP A 121 -11.24 -11.40 9.43
N ALA A 122 -12.36 -11.18 10.10
CA ALA A 122 -13.60 -10.73 9.46
C ALA A 122 -13.48 -9.27 8.98
N GLN A 123 -12.87 -8.41 9.77
CA GLN A 123 -12.58 -7.02 9.42
C GLN A 123 -11.57 -6.94 8.27
N ALA A 124 -10.49 -7.73 8.35
CA ALA A 124 -9.48 -7.79 7.31
C ALA A 124 -10.08 -8.27 5.97
N LEU A 125 -10.96 -9.27 6.01
CA LEU A 125 -11.68 -9.76 4.82
C LEU A 125 -12.58 -8.68 4.21
N ALA A 126 -13.32 -7.96 5.05
CA ALA A 126 -14.19 -6.87 4.61
C ALA A 126 -13.39 -5.75 3.93
N LEU A 127 -12.28 -5.32 4.55
CA LEU A 127 -11.39 -4.30 3.99
C LEU A 127 -10.77 -4.73 2.65
N ALA A 128 -10.30 -5.97 2.56
CA ALA A 128 -9.74 -6.51 1.32
C ALA A 128 -10.79 -6.61 0.21
N THR A 129 -12.03 -6.97 0.55
CA THR A 129 -13.14 -7.03 -0.40
C THR A 129 -13.48 -5.65 -0.93
N VAL A 130 -13.55 -4.64 -0.07
CA VAL A 130 -13.73 -3.24 -0.47
C VAL A 130 -12.59 -2.79 -1.37
N ALA A 131 -11.35 -3.08 -0.99
CA ALA A 131 -10.18 -2.72 -1.79
C ALA A 131 -10.27 -3.30 -3.20
N LYS A 132 -10.58 -4.58 -3.32
CA LYS A 132 -10.75 -5.27 -4.61
C LYS A 132 -11.84 -4.64 -5.47
N THR A 133 -13.02 -4.43 -4.91
CA THR A 133 -14.17 -3.89 -5.65
C THR A 133 -13.98 -2.43 -6.05
N SER A 134 -13.10 -1.71 -5.36
CA SER A 134 -12.77 -0.31 -5.65
C SER A 134 -11.57 -0.15 -6.60
N GLY A 135 -10.95 -1.24 -7.05
CA GLY A 135 -9.92 -1.22 -8.08
C GLY A 135 -8.48 -1.42 -7.61
N ALA A 136 -8.26 -1.86 -6.37
CA ALA A 136 -6.94 -2.29 -5.94
C ALA A 136 -6.55 -3.62 -6.58
N ASP A 137 -5.27 -3.76 -6.90
CA ASP A 137 -4.70 -4.97 -7.52
C ASP A 137 -4.13 -5.93 -6.47
N ALA A 138 -3.76 -5.42 -5.29
CA ALA A 138 -3.11 -6.19 -4.23
C ALA A 138 -3.38 -5.60 -2.84
N ILE A 139 -3.11 -6.41 -1.83
CA ILE A 139 -3.05 -5.98 -0.44
C ILE A 139 -1.58 -5.99 0.00
N CYS A 140 -1.16 -4.94 0.67
CA CYS A 140 0.14 -4.91 1.34
C CYS A 140 -0.03 -5.19 2.82
N THR A 141 0.71 -6.16 3.33
CA THR A 141 0.84 -6.45 4.76
C THR A 141 2.25 -6.14 5.21
N GLY A 142 2.42 -5.91 6.48
CA GLY A 142 3.70 -5.55 7.07
C GLY A 142 3.69 -4.10 7.50
N VAL A 143 3.97 -3.91 8.76
CA VAL A 143 4.26 -2.63 9.36
C VAL A 143 5.73 -2.68 9.70
N THR A 144 6.39 -1.56 9.73
CA THR A 144 7.83 -1.39 9.95
C THR A 144 8.46 -2.18 11.10
N GLU A 145 7.64 -2.70 12.01
CA GLU A 145 8.11 -3.46 13.17
C GLU A 145 7.65 -4.93 13.15
N SER A 146 6.84 -5.32 12.19
CA SER A 146 6.31 -6.69 12.09
C SER A 146 7.01 -7.45 10.98
N ARG A 147 7.34 -8.72 11.24
CA ARG A 147 7.86 -9.59 10.17
C ARG A 147 6.81 -9.76 9.08
N PRO A 148 7.21 -9.66 7.80
CA PRO A 148 6.32 -9.97 6.71
C PRO A 148 5.73 -11.36 6.89
N HIS A 149 4.41 -11.48 6.86
CA HIS A 149 3.75 -12.77 6.95
C HIS A 149 2.60 -12.85 5.95
N SER A 150 2.34 -14.04 5.48
CA SER A 150 1.17 -14.30 4.66
C SER A 150 -0.08 -14.32 5.54
N HIS A 151 -1.13 -13.68 5.07
CA HIS A 151 -2.43 -13.72 5.72
C HIS A 151 -3.40 -14.50 4.84
N PRO A 152 -3.77 -15.74 5.19
CA PRO A 152 -4.57 -16.60 4.33
C PRO A 152 -5.91 -15.99 3.91
N VAL A 153 -6.55 -15.26 4.83
CA VAL A 153 -7.83 -14.60 4.57
C VAL A 153 -7.68 -13.51 3.51
N LEU A 154 -6.65 -12.67 3.61
CA LEU A 154 -6.38 -11.63 2.61
C LEU A 154 -6.00 -12.23 1.26
N ALA A 155 -5.18 -13.27 1.27
CA ALA A 155 -4.75 -13.97 0.06
C ALA A 155 -5.90 -14.65 -0.71
N SER A 156 -7.01 -14.93 -0.06
CA SER A 156 -8.22 -15.45 -0.74
C SER A 156 -8.95 -14.39 -1.57
N VAL A 157 -8.68 -13.12 -1.34
CA VAL A 157 -9.35 -11.99 -2.02
C VAL A 157 -8.48 -11.38 -3.09
N LEU A 158 -7.23 -11.02 -2.76
CA LEU A 158 -6.26 -10.35 -3.62
C LEU A 158 -4.85 -10.91 -3.38
N PRO A 159 -3.94 -10.77 -4.35
CA PRO A 159 -2.51 -11.02 -4.12
C PRO A 159 -1.99 -10.24 -2.92
N VAL A 160 -1.20 -10.91 -2.07
CA VAL A 160 -0.59 -10.30 -0.90
C VAL A 160 0.87 -9.97 -1.19
N ILE A 161 1.24 -8.74 -0.91
CA ILE A 161 2.59 -8.21 -0.99
C ILE A 161 3.05 -7.87 0.42
N ALA A 162 4.30 -8.10 0.72
CA ALA A 162 4.88 -7.72 2.00
C ALA A 162 6.04 -6.75 1.81
N ILE A 163 6.22 -5.89 2.79
CA ILE A 163 7.36 -4.99 2.93
C ILE A 163 8.15 -5.37 4.17
N GLY A 164 9.47 -5.34 4.08
CA GLY A 164 10.35 -5.71 5.20
C GLY A 164 11.80 -5.30 4.99
#